data_7023a67ef59e94ee9dcc522a6658aa62
#
_entry.id   7023a67ef59e94ee9dcc522a6658aa62
#
_cell.length_a   1.000
_cell.length_b   1.000
_cell.length_c   1.000
_cell.angle_alpha   90.00
_cell.angle_beta   90.00
_cell.angle_gamma   90.00
#
_symmetry.space_group_name_H-M   'P 1'
#
loop_
_entity.id
_entity.type
_entity.pdbx_description
1 polymer ?
#
loop_
_entity_poly.entity_id
_entity_poly.type
_entity_poly.pdbx_seq_one_letter_code
_entity_poly.pdbx_strand_id
1 'polypeptide(L)'
;MADAPDIPRPSQLWKQLDPDRKRQAADAFWRDENAANEQAEAIGLIAQRIKFRLKSVITMPVEKKSQYVLSMPTVSEMLAARLLVAYHLAHQRPMMGAFLDALGISHEEGIIAEEDVKPPSADALKKAASSLAASYPAGDVSLYLSTLVWQDPDTWGALAELPESQSVSG
;
A
#
# COMPACT_ATOMS: atom_id res chain seq x y z
N MET A 1 31.19 2.70 -2.44
CA MET A 1 29.98 1.98 -2.86
C MET A 1 28.76 2.76 -2.36
N ALA A 2 27.92 3.19 -3.29
CA ALA A 2 26.67 3.80 -2.88
C ALA A 2 25.80 2.71 -2.25
N ASP A 3 25.38 2.91 -1.02
CA ASP A 3 24.42 2.01 -0.41
C ASP A 3 23.13 2.03 -1.20
N ALA A 4 22.52 0.87 -1.42
CA ALA A 4 21.21 0.79 -2.03
C ALA A 4 20.24 1.65 -1.21
N PRO A 5 19.35 2.42 -1.88
CA PRO A 5 18.39 3.21 -1.12
C PRO A 5 17.59 2.33 -0.18
N ASP A 6 17.42 2.80 1.04
CA ASP A 6 16.67 2.08 2.06
C ASP A 6 15.18 2.12 1.69
N ILE A 7 14.70 1.02 1.13
CA ILE A 7 13.30 0.89 0.74
C ILE A 7 12.49 0.48 1.97
N PRO A 8 11.56 1.31 2.45
CA PRO A 8 10.75 0.93 3.60
C PRO A 8 9.94 -0.34 3.32
N ARG A 9 9.93 -1.26 4.28
CA ARG A 9 9.13 -2.48 4.19
C ARG A 9 7.65 -2.15 4.41
N PRO A 10 6.74 -2.99 3.94
CA PRO A 10 5.31 -2.76 4.13
C PRO A 10 4.91 -2.50 5.59
N SER A 11 5.46 -3.25 6.54
CA SER A 11 5.17 -3.05 7.96
C SER A 11 5.62 -1.68 8.46
N GLN A 12 6.72 -1.16 7.94
CA GLN A 12 7.22 0.18 8.28
C GLN A 12 6.31 1.26 7.69
N LEU A 13 5.89 1.11 6.45
CA LEU A 13 4.95 2.02 5.81
C LEU A 13 3.61 2.04 6.55
N TRP A 14 3.11 0.87 6.93
CA TRP A 14 1.89 0.75 7.72
C TRP A 14 2.00 1.50 9.05
N LYS A 15 3.12 1.33 9.75
CA LYS A 15 3.36 1.96 11.04
C LYS A 15 3.38 3.48 10.97
N GLN A 16 3.84 4.03 9.84
CA GLN A 16 3.96 5.47 9.62
C GLN A 16 2.64 6.15 9.23
N LEU A 17 1.63 5.39 8.84
CA LEU A 17 0.34 5.97 8.47
C LEU A 17 -0.34 6.61 9.68
N ASP A 18 -1.04 7.72 9.41
CA ASP A 18 -1.92 8.34 10.41
C ASP A 18 -3.11 7.43 10.73
N PRO A 19 -3.76 7.62 11.90
CA PRO A 19 -4.88 6.76 12.30
C PRO A 19 -6.04 6.71 11.29
N ASP A 20 -6.35 7.82 10.63
CA ASP A 20 -7.44 7.87 9.67
C ASP A 20 -7.15 7.00 8.44
N ARG A 21 -5.93 7.09 7.89
CA ARG A 21 -5.54 6.26 6.76
C ARG A 21 -5.47 4.79 7.16
N LYS A 22 -4.96 4.48 8.35
CA LYS A 22 -4.96 3.10 8.87
C LYS A 22 -6.37 2.51 8.93
N ARG A 23 -7.34 3.29 9.41
CA ARG A 23 -8.73 2.86 9.48
C ARG A 23 -9.30 2.61 8.09
N GLN A 24 -9.07 3.54 7.15
CA GLN A 24 -9.52 3.39 5.77
C GLN A 24 -8.92 2.14 5.13
N ALA A 25 -7.63 1.89 5.37
CA ALA A 25 -6.95 0.70 4.87
C ALA A 25 -7.54 -0.57 5.47
N ALA A 26 -7.76 -0.60 6.77
CA ALA A 26 -8.30 -1.78 7.45
C ALA A 26 -9.74 -2.07 6.98
N ASP A 27 -10.58 -1.06 6.88
CA ASP A 27 -11.95 -1.23 6.39
C ASP A 27 -11.98 -1.76 4.94
N ALA A 28 -11.11 -1.21 4.08
CA ALA A 28 -10.97 -1.67 2.70
C ALA A 28 -10.47 -3.12 2.64
N PHE A 29 -9.51 -3.46 3.50
CA PHE A 29 -8.96 -4.81 3.59
C PHE A 29 -10.04 -5.85 3.93
N TRP A 30 -10.91 -5.55 4.89
CA TRP A 30 -11.97 -6.49 5.28
C TRP A 30 -13.05 -6.66 4.20
N ARG A 31 -13.18 -5.69 3.29
CA ARG A 31 -14.11 -5.73 2.16
C ARG A 31 -13.50 -6.27 0.87
N ASP A 32 -12.19 -6.53 0.87
CA ASP A 32 -11.47 -6.99 -0.33
C ASP A 32 -11.62 -8.50 -0.49
N GLU A 33 -12.30 -8.92 -1.54
CA GLU A 33 -12.54 -10.33 -1.84
C GLU A 33 -11.25 -11.09 -2.17
N ASN A 34 -10.18 -10.38 -2.57
CA ASN A 34 -8.91 -10.99 -2.94
C ASN A 34 -7.95 -11.14 -1.74
N ALA A 35 -8.37 -10.72 -0.55
CA ALA A 35 -7.53 -10.75 0.66
C ALA A 35 -7.87 -11.90 1.59
N ALA A 36 -8.52 -12.96 1.12
CA ALA A 36 -9.02 -14.05 1.97
C ALA A 36 -7.93 -14.67 2.85
N ASN A 37 -6.75 -14.92 2.30
CA ASN A 37 -5.64 -15.53 3.04
C ASN A 37 -5.14 -14.63 4.17
N GLU A 38 -4.95 -13.35 3.87
CA GLU A 38 -4.48 -12.36 4.84
C GLU A 38 -5.56 -12.05 5.88
N GLN A 39 -6.83 -12.06 5.47
CA GLN A 39 -7.95 -11.93 6.40
C GLN A 39 -7.98 -13.10 7.39
N ALA A 40 -7.74 -14.32 6.93
CA ALA A 40 -7.67 -15.50 7.79
C ALA A 40 -6.51 -15.37 8.80
N GLU A 41 -5.36 -14.88 8.38
CA GLU A 41 -4.24 -14.60 9.28
C GLU A 41 -4.64 -13.58 10.36
N ALA A 42 -5.25 -12.47 9.95
CA ALA A 42 -5.68 -11.43 10.87
C ALA A 42 -6.72 -11.94 11.86
N ILE A 43 -7.69 -12.72 11.40
CA ILE A 43 -8.72 -13.32 12.24
C ILE A 43 -8.07 -14.22 13.31
N GLY A 44 -7.10 -15.05 12.92
CA GLY A 44 -6.36 -15.90 13.86
C GLY A 44 -5.63 -15.10 14.93
N LEU A 45 -4.98 -14.02 14.54
CA LEU A 45 -4.26 -13.14 15.47
C LEU A 45 -5.20 -12.42 16.42
N ILE A 46 -6.33 -11.93 15.92
CA ILE A 46 -7.36 -11.29 16.76
C ILE A 46 -7.93 -12.30 17.77
N ALA A 47 -8.30 -13.49 17.30
CA ALA A 47 -8.87 -14.53 18.15
C ALA A 47 -7.93 -14.91 19.29
N GLN A 48 -6.63 -15.04 19.00
CA GLN A 48 -5.61 -15.31 20.01
C GLN A 48 -5.52 -14.19 21.04
N ARG A 49 -5.51 -12.94 20.57
CA ARG A 49 -5.30 -11.78 21.42
C ARG A 49 -6.45 -11.55 22.41
N ILE A 50 -7.70 -11.70 21.92
CA ILE A 50 -8.89 -11.46 22.74
C ILE A 50 -9.47 -12.75 23.31
N LYS A 51 -8.85 -13.90 23.01
CA LYS A 51 -9.28 -15.23 23.46
C LYS A 51 -10.72 -15.57 23.04
N PHE A 52 -11.09 -15.17 21.84
CA PHE A 52 -12.39 -15.50 21.24
C PHE A 52 -12.23 -16.67 20.27
N ARG A 53 -13.35 -17.33 19.98
CA ARG A 53 -13.39 -18.35 18.94
C ARG A 53 -13.30 -17.69 17.57
N LEU A 54 -12.67 -18.37 16.59
CA LEU A 54 -12.53 -17.87 15.22
C LEU A 54 -13.87 -17.42 14.64
N LYS A 55 -14.91 -18.23 14.83
CA LYS A 55 -16.25 -17.92 14.31
C LYS A 55 -16.79 -16.59 14.85
N SER A 56 -16.53 -16.29 16.11
CA SER A 56 -16.96 -15.03 16.72
C SER A 56 -16.25 -13.83 16.12
N VAL A 57 -14.97 -13.98 15.75
CA VAL A 57 -14.22 -12.92 15.09
C VAL A 57 -14.69 -12.73 13.64
N ILE A 58 -14.90 -13.82 12.91
CA ILE A 58 -15.37 -13.79 11.52
C ILE A 58 -16.69 -13.02 11.40
N THR A 59 -17.60 -13.20 12.35
CA THR A 59 -18.94 -12.59 12.32
C THR A 59 -18.98 -11.17 12.90
N MET A 60 -17.88 -10.64 13.39
CA MET A 60 -17.82 -9.26 13.89
C MET A 60 -18.07 -8.25 12.76
N PRO A 61 -18.67 -7.09 13.08
CA PRO A 61 -18.74 -5.99 12.11
C PRO A 61 -17.34 -5.56 11.64
N VAL A 62 -17.26 -5.07 10.40
CA VAL A 62 -16.00 -4.62 9.81
C VAL A 62 -15.31 -3.57 10.70
N GLU A 63 -16.06 -2.60 11.20
CA GLU A 63 -15.53 -1.53 12.05
C GLU A 63 -14.81 -2.07 13.28
N LYS A 64 -15.38 -3.12 13.89
CA LYS A 64 -14.80 -3.73 15.09
C LYS A 64 -13.54 -4.53 14.76
N LYS A 65 -13.56 -5.31 13.67
CA LYS A 65 -12.36 -6.02 13.19
C LYS A 65 -11.24 -5.04 12.84
N SER A 66 -11.58 -3.92 12.20
CA SER A 66 -10.61 -2.87 11.87
C SER A 66 -9.96 -2.29 13.13
N GLN A 67 -10.73 -2.04 14.18
CA GLN A 67 -10.18 -1.57 15.45
C GLN A 67 -9.16 -2.53 16.04
N TYR A 68 -9.40 -3.83 15.95
CA TYR A 68 -8.44 -4.82 16.42
C TYR A 68 -7.16 -4.83 15.59
N VAL A 69 -7.27 -4.68 14.27
CA VAL A 69 -6.09 -4.56 13.39
C VAL A 69 -5.26 -3.33 13.77
N LEU A 70 -5.93 -2.20 14.00
CA LEU A 70 -5.25 -0.96 14.40
C LEU A 70 -4.54 -1.08 15.74
N SER A 71 -5.05 -1.92 16.64
CA SER A 71 -4.48 -2.10 17.97
C SER A 71 -3.35 -3.14 18.02
N MET A 72 -3.06 -3.83 16.91
CA MET A 72 -1.97 -4.79 16.87
C MET A 72 -0.63 -4.08 16.99
N PRO A 73 0.25 -4.51 17.93
CA PRO A 73 1.56 -3.88 18.08
C PRO A 73 2.47 -4.10 16.88
N THR A 74 2.31 -5.24 16.19
CA THR A 74 3.07 -5.57 14.97
C THR A 74 2.16 -6.29 13.99
N VAL A 75 2.44 -6.10 12.70
CA VAL A 75 1.79 -6.84 11.62
C VAL A 75 2.86 -7.46 10.75
N SER A 76 2.57 -8.64 10.18
CA SER A 76 3.50 -9.29 9.25
C SER A 76 3.65 -8.46 7.99
N GLU A 77 4.75 -8.69 7.25
CA GLU A 77 4.96 -8.00 5.97
C GLU A 77 3.84 -8.29 4.98
N MET A 78 3.37 -9.53 4.92
CA MET A 78 2.28 -9.90 4.01
C MET A 78 0.96 -9.23 4.38
N LEU A 79 0.63 -9.18 5.66
CA LEU A 79 -0.59 -8.51 6.11
C LEU A 79 -0.51 -7.01 5.87
N ALA A 80 0.61 -6.38 6.21
CA ALA A 80 0.83 -4.96 5.95
C ALA A 80 0.73 -4.64 4.46
N ALA A 81 1.35 -5.48 3.61
CA ALA A 81 1.29 -5.32 2.17
C ALA A 81 -0.15 -5.32 1.65
N ARG A 82 -0.96 -6.25 2.13
CA ARG A 82 -2.34 -6.36 1.69
C ARG A 82 -3.21 -5.19 2.19
N LEU A 83 -2.94 -4.73 3.41
CA LEU A 83 -3.61 -3.53 3.94
C LEU A 83 -3.32 -2.30 3.08
N LEU A 84 -2.07 -2.11 2.67
CA LEU A 84 -1.67 -0.99 1.82
C LEU A 84 -2.28 -1.10 0.42
N VAL A 85 -2.29 -2.29 -0.17
CA VAL A 85 -2.92 -2.52 -1.47
C VAL A 85 -4.42 -2.22 -1.41
N ALA A 86 -5.10 -2.70 -0.38
CA ALA A 86 -6.53 -2.45 -0.21
C ALA A 86 -6.83 -0.95 -0.10
N TYR A 87 -6.00 -0.21 0.63
CA TYR A 87 -6.13 1.24 0.74
C TYR A 87 -6.02 1.92 -0.63
N HIS A 88 -5.01 1.56 -1.40
CA HIS A 88 -4.80 2.15 -2.72
C HIS A 88 -5.97 1.84 -3.67
N LEU A 89 -6.43 0.60 -3.70
CA LEU A 89 -7.52 0.19 -4.57
C LEU A 89 -8.85 0.85 -4.20
N ALA A 90 -9.07 1.12 -2.92
CA ALA A 90 -10.32 1.72 -2.46
C ALA A 90 -10.30 3.25 -2.56
N HIS A 91 -9.17 3.90 -2.37
CA HIS A 91 -9.12 5.35 -2.16
C HIS A 91 -8.18 6.10 -3.10
N GLN A 92 -7.27 5.43 -3.82
CA GLN A 92 -6.22 6.10 -4.59
C GLN A 92 -6.18 5.75 -6.07
N ARG A 93 -7.24 5.19 -6.62
CA ARG A 93 -7.28 4.82 -8.04
C ARG A 93 -7.05 6.00 -8.98
N PRO A 94 -7.60 7.21 -8.75
CA PRO A 94 -7.31 8.36 -9.62
C PRO A 94 -5.82 8.71 -9.64
N MET A 95 -5.15 8.69 -8.50
CA MET A 95 -3.72 8.97 -8.40
C MET A 95 -2.90 7.89 -9.12
N MET A 96 -3.23 6.62 -8.90
CA MET A 96 -2.58 5.49 -9.56
C MET A 96 -2.72 5.59 -11.08
N GLY A 97 -3.93 5.89 -11.56
CA GLY A 97 -4.20 6.06 -12.98
C GLY A 97 -3.44 7.21 -13.58
N ALA A 98 -3.39 8.35 -12.89
CA ALA A 98 -2.65 9.53 -13.35
C ALA A 98 -1.16 9.24 -13.51
N PHE A 99 -0.57 8.49 -12.58
CA PHE A 99 0.83 8.09 -12.65
C PHE A 99 1.10 7.19 -13.86
N LEU A 100 0.26 6.18 -14.07
CA LEU A 100 0.42 5.26 -15.19
C LEU A 100 0.17 5.94 -16.54
N ASP A 101 -0.80 6.86 -16.61
CA ASP A 101 -1.04 7.67 -17.81
C ASP A 101 0.18 8.52 -18.16
N ALA A 102 0.83 9.12 -17.16
CA ALA A 102 2.03 9.92 -17.37
C ALA A 102 3.19 9.11 -17.94
N LEU A 103 3.21 7.80 -17.66
CA LEU A 103 4.23 6.87 -18.16
C LEU A 103 3.81 6.18 -19.46
N GLY A 104 2.58 6.38 -19.93
CA GLY A 104 2.07 5.70 -21.12
C GLY A 104 1.81 4.22 -20.92
N ILE A 105 1.56 3.79 -19.68
CA ILE A 105 1.29 2.39 -19.34
C ILE A 105 -0.21 2.17 -19.35
N SER A 106 -0.69 1.15 -20.07
CA SER A 106 -2.11 0.80 -20.11
C SER A 106 -2.59 0.29 -18.75
N HIS A 107 -3.71 0.79 -18.28
CA HIS A 107 -4.28 0.41 -16.99
C HIS A 107 -5.81 0.45 -17.02
N GLU A 108 -6.42 -0.21 -16.03
CA GLU A 108 -7.85 -0.12 -15.76
C GLU A 108 -8.01 0.45 -14.35
N GLU A 109 -8.43 1.69 -14.26
CA GLU A 109 -8.65 2.40 -12.99
C GLU A 109 -7.45 2.29 -12.03
N GLY A 110 -6.23 2.48 -12.57
CA GLY A 110 -4.99 2.45 -11.80
C GLY A 110 -4.36 1.08 -11.64
N ILE A 111 -4.98 0.04 -12.17
CA ILE A 111 -4.42 -1.32 -12.16
C ILE A 111 -3.77 -1.59 -13.51
N ILE A 112 -2.48 -1.95 -13.50
CA ILE A 112 -1.74 -2.21 -14.74
C ILE A 112 -2.39 -3.35 -15.52
N ALA A 113 -2.71 -3.07 -16.80
CA ALA A 113 -3.35 -4.04 -17.68
C ALA A 113 -2.37 -4.75 -18.61
N GLU A 114 -1.12 -4.30 -18.67
CA GLU A 114 -0.09 -4.92 -19.51
C GLU A 114 0.56 -6.11 -18.79
N GLU A 115 0.79 -7.19 -19.51
CA GLU A 115 1.43 -8.39 -18.93
C GLU A 115 2.92 -8.16 -18.67
N ASP A 116 3.62 -7.51 -19.60
CA ASP A 116 5.06 -7.27 -19.51
C ASP A 116 5.37 -5.77 -19.56
N VAL A 117 5.37 -5.14 -18.40
CA VAL A 117 5.73 -3.73 -18.29
C VAL A 117 7.25 -3.61 -18.32
N LYS A 118 7.78 -2.90 -19.34
CA LYS A 118 9.20 -2.59 -19.38
C LYS A 118 9.51 -1.48 -18.37
N PRO A 119 10.64 -1.58 -17.65
CA PRO A 119 11.01 -0.51 -16.72
C PRO A 119 11.09 0.84 -17.44
N PRO A 120 10.32 1.84 -17.00
CA PRO A 120 10.40 3.18 -17.56
C PRO A 120 11.79 3.79 -17.32
N SER A 121 12.19 4.74 -18.17
CA SER A 121 13.46 5.45 -17.97
C SER A 121 13.41 6.26 -16.66
N ALA A 122 14.60 6.51 -16.09
CA ALA A 122 14.71 7.33 -14.87
C ALA A 122 14.09 8.72 -15.07
N ASP A 123 14.27 9.33 -16.24
CA ASP A 123 13.70 10.64 -16.55
C ASP A 123 12.16 10.59 -16.60
N ALA A 124 11.59 9.55 -17.20
CA ALA A 124 10.14 9.38 -17.27
C ALA A 124 9.54 9.20 -15.86
N LEU A 125 10.18 8.39 -15.03
CA LEU A 125 9.76 8.19 -13.64
C LEU A 125 9.83 9.49 -12.84
N LYS A 126 10.90 10.25 -13.01
CA LYS A 126 11.08 11.53 -12.35
C LYS A 126 9.98 12.53 -12.71
N LYS A 127 9.67 12.63 -14.00
CA LYS A 127 8.61 13.53 -14.48
C LYS A 127 7.23 13.11 -13.96
N ALA A 128 6.94 11.81 -14.01
CA ALA A 128 5.66 11.28 -13.53
C ALA A 128 5.50 11.51 -12.02
N ALA A 129 6.55 11.28 -11.24
CA ALA A 129 6.52 11.50 -9.79
C ALA A 129 6.34 12.99 -9.46
N SER A 130 7.04 13.88 -10.17
CA SER A 130 6.87 15.34 -9.98
C SER A 130 5.45 15.79 -10.30
N SER A 131 4.87 15.25 -11.37
CA SER A 131 3.48 15.55 -11.75
C SER A 131 2.49 15.12 -10.68
N LEU A 132 2.69 13.95 -10.11
CA LEU A 132 1.87 13.46 -9.00
C LEU A 132 1.98 14.37 -7.78
N ALA A 133 3.21 14.73 -7.41
CA ALA A 133 3.46 15.58 -6.24
C ALA A 133 2.81 16.97 -6.37
N ALA A 134 2.63 17.45 -7.60
CA ALA A 134 1.96 18.72 -7.85
C ALA A 134 0.44 18.65 -7.67
N SER A 135 -0.16 17.44 -7.78
CA SER A 135 -1.61 17.26 -7.81
C SER A 135 -2.18 16.54 -6.59
N TYR A 136 -1.36 15.81 -5.83
CA TYR A 136 -1.80 14.96 -4.73
C TYR A 136 -0.95 15.20 -3.48
N PRO A 137 -1.48 14.89 -2.28
CA PRO A 137 -0.72 15.07 -1.04
C PRO A 137 0.59 14.29 -1.05
N ALA A 138 1.65 14.91 -0.55
CA ALA A 138 2.99 14.33 -0.56
C ALA A 138 3.05 12.95 0.13
N GLY A 139 2.34 12.80 1.25
CA GLY A 139 2.31 11.52 1.97
C GLY A 139 1.68 10.39 1.16
N ASP A 140 0.62 10.68 0.41
CA ASP A 140 -0.04 9.69 -0.44
C ASP A 140 0.85 9.32 -1.64
N VAL A 141 1.50 10.31 -2.24
CA VAL A 141 2.44 10.07 -3.35
C VAL A 141 3.59 9.20 -2.88
N SER A 142 4.23 9.55 -1.77
CA SER A 142 5.34 8.79 -1.21
C SER A 142 4.94 7.34 -0.90
N LEU A 143 3.78 7.14 -0.28
CA LEU A 143 3.28 5.81 0.05
C LEU A 143 3.08 4.96 -1.20
N TYR A 144 2.47 5.52 -2.23
CA TYR A 144 2.22 4.81 -3.48
C TYR A 144 3.52 4.43 -4.18
N LEU A 145 4.45 5.38 -4.33
CA LEU A 145 5.72 5.12 -4.99
C LEU A 145 6.54 4.06 -4.23
N SER A 146 6.57 4.13 -2.91
CA SER A 146 7.25 3.13 -2.09
C SER A 146 6.62 1.75 -2.23
N THR A 147 5.28 1.70 -2.33
CA THR A 147 4.55 0.44 -2.53
C THR A 147 4.91 -0.19 -3.87
N LEU A 148 5.01 0.59 -4.93
CA LEU A 148 5.44 0.08 -6.24
C LEU A 148 6.85 -0.51 -6.17
N VAL A 149 7.76 0.17 -5.50
CA VAL A 149 9.16 -0.27 -5.42
C VAL A 149 9.28 -1.65 -4.77
N TRP A 150 8.62 -1.87 -3.64
CA TRP A 150 8.75 -3.18 -2.98
C TRP A 150 7.93 -4.27 -3.67
N GLN A 151 6.85 -3.93 -4.39
CA GLN A 151 6.08 -4.91 -5.18
C GLN A 151 6.87 -5.45 -6.35
N ASP A 152 7.59 -4.58 -7.07
CA ASP A 152 8.38 -4.97 -8.23
C ASP A 152 9.62 -4.07 -8.34
N PRO A 153 10.67 -4.38 -7.56
CA PRO A 153 11.89 -3.56 -7.57
C PRO A 153 12.58 -3.51 -8.93
N ASP A 154 12.45 -4.55 -9.75
CA ASP A 154 13.07 -4.58 -11.07
C ASP A 154 12.47 -3.53 -12.00
N THR A 155 11.17 -3.30 -11.92
CA THR A 155 10.48 -2.31 -12.74
C THR A 155 10.55 -0.90 -12.12
N TRP A 156 10.37 -0.78 -10.81
CA TRP A 156 10.15 0.50 -10.14
C TRP A 156 11.29 0.96 -9.24
N GLY A 157 12.40 0.21 -9.19
CA GLY A 157 13.50 0.48 -8.26
C GLY A 157 14.04 1.90 -8.29
N ALA A 158 14.09 2.52 -9.47
CA ALA A 158 14.59 3.89 -9.63
C ALA A 158 13.74 4.92 -8.86
N LEU A 159 12.47 4.61 -8.57
CA LEU A 159 11.61 5.50 -7.77
C LEU A 159 12.14 5.69 -6.34
N ALA A 160 12.83 4.69 -5.80
CA ALA A 160 13.34 4.76 -4.42
C ALA A 160 14.32 5.91 -4.21
N GLU A 161 15.01 6.35 -5.26
CA GLU A 161 15.99 7.43 -5.19
C GLU A 161 15.37 8.83 -5.31
N LEU A 162 14.09 8.91 -5.67
CA LEU A 162 13.43 10.20 -5.89
C LEU A 162 12.99 10.83 -4.55
N PRO A 163 13.09 12.17 -4.44
CA PRO A 163 12.64 12.88 -3.24
C PRO A 163 11.17 12.61 -2.91
N GLU A 164 10.34 12.44 -3.92
CA GLU A 164 8.90 12.19 -3.77
C GLU A 164 8.62 10.89 -3.02
N SER A 165 9.50 9.89 -3.16
CA SER A 165 9.38 8.61 -2.45
C SER A 165 9.83 8.70 -0.99
N GLN A 166 10.60 9.72 -0.63
CA GLN A 166 11.21 9.84 0.69
C GLN A 166 10.46 10.79 1.62
N SER A 167 9.35 11.37 1.18
CA SER A 167 8.59 12.36 1.93
C SER A 167 7.62 11.78 2.96
N VAL A 168 7.86 10.55 3.41
CA VAL A 168 6.93 9.84 4.31
C VAL A 168 6.90 10.46 5.69
N SER A 169 7.95 11.16 6.10
CA SER A 169 8.02 11.83 7.39
C SER A 169 7.64 13.29 7.25
N GLY A 170 6.37 13.55 7.19
CA GLY A 170 5.88 14.92 7.19
C GLY A 170 4.98 15.16 8.35
#